data_9c3944e9cc3dfb059c0d6e8666ebd008
#
_entry.id   9c3944e9cc3dfb059c0d6e8666ebd008
#
_cell.length_a   1.000
_cell.length_b   1.000
_cell.length_c   1.000
_cell.angle_alpha   90.00
_cell.angle_beta   90.00
_cell.angle_gamma   90.00
#
_symmetry.space_group_name_H-M   'P 1'
#
loop_
_entity.id
_entity.type
_entity.pdbx_description
1 polymer ?
#
loop_
_entity_poly.entity_id
_entity_poly.type
_entity_poly.pdbx_seq_one_letter_code
_entity_poly.pdbx_strand_id
1 'polypeptide(L)'
;MLCALAVAVAFASSPGRAATPEPGTATAADEGFARDMAVHHQQAVEMSFLARDNTADEEVRTLAFDVINTQANQRGMMLGWLDTWQAPKISVDGAMAWMEGHGGGMAPTDMPGMATREQVDRLKNTKGADAEVLYLQLMIPHHQGGVAMAEAAVKQARNPQVKALAEGIVRAQQSEIDLMTSMLGRRGATPTPASPGPAPSAPAPSAHH
;
A
#
# COMPACT_ATOMS: atom_id res chain seq x y z
N MET A 1 -33.27 72.17 -13.35
CA MET A 1 -32.01 71.61 -12.89
C MET A 1 -32.27 70.24 -12.26
N LEU A 2 -32.03 69.18 -13.04
CA LEU A 2 -32.10 67.77 -12.54
C LEU A 2 -30.68 67.34 -12.20
N CYS A 3 -30.43 67.03 -10.91
CA CYS A 3 -29.21 66.38 -10.48
C CYS A 3 -29.36 64.86 -10.65
N ALA A 4 -28.60 64.27 -11.54
CA ALA A 4 -28.48 62.82 -11.69
C ALA A 4 -27.48 62.30 -10.65
N LEU A 5 -27.97 61.44 -9.70
CA LEU A 5 -27.11 60.72 -8.77
C LEU A 5 -26.62 59.46 -9.46
N ALA A 6 -25.32 59.38 -9.73
CA ALA A 6 -24.67 58.16 -10.21
C ALA A 6 -24.32 57.29 -9.00
N VAL A 7 -24.99 56.12 -8.89
CA VAL A 7 -24.65 55.08 -7.89
C VAL A 7 -23.55 54.21 -8.49
N ALA A 8 -22.33 54.34 -7.97
CA ALA A 8 -21.23 53.40 -8.29
C ALA A 8 -21.39 52.13 -7.49
N VAL A 9 -21.72 51.01 -8.17
CA VAL A 9 -21.72 49.68 -7.59
C VAL A 9 -20.29 49.15 -7.62
N ALA A 10 -19.65 49.11 -6.45
CA ALA A 10 -18.35 48.48 -6.29
C ALA A 10 -18.55 46.94 -6.23
N PHE A 11 -18.10 46.25 -7.25
CA PHE A 11 -17.98 44.80 -7.19
C PHE A 11 -16.80 44.45 -6.27
N ALA A 12 -17.12 43.98 -5.06
CA ALA A 12 -16.13 43.34 -4.18
C ALA A 12 -15.70 42.02 -4.81
N SER A 13 -14.46 41.95 -5.26
CA SER A 13 -13.83 40.72 -5.69
C SER A 13 -13.75 39.78 -4.48
N SER A 14 -14.55 38.71 -4.46
CA SER A 14 -14.44 37.66 -3.45
C SER A 14 -13.03 37.05 -3.52
N PRO A 15 -12.36 36.83 -2.37
CA PRO A 15 -11.10 36.11 -2.37
C PRO A 15 -11.31 34.74 -3.00
N GLY A 16 -10.49 34.41 -4.01
CA GLY A 16 -10.58 33.21 -4.76
C GLY A 16 -10.64 31.99 -3.82
N ARG A 17 -11.76 31.28 -3.86
CA ARG A 17 -11.84 29.93 -3.32
C ARG A 17 -10.68 29.14 -3.92
N ALA A 18 -9.76 28.67 -3.07
CA ALA A 18 -8.71 27.78 -3.51
C ALA A 18 -9.35 26.70 -4.40
N ALA A 19 -8.97 26.66 -5.66
CA ALA A 19 -9.49 25.69 -6.60
C ALA A 19 -9.25 24.31 -5.94
N THR A 20 -10.34 23.60 -5.64
CA THR A 20 -10.25 22.14 -5.45
C THR A 20 -9.50 21.66 -6.68
N PRO A 21 -8.41 20.90 -6.53
CA PRO A 21 -7.75 20.36 -7.71
C PRO A 21 -8.86 19.70 -8.54
N GLU A 22 -8.99 20.12 -9.80
CA GLU A 22 -9.73 19.34 -10.79
C GLU A 22 -9.35 17.88 -10.55
N PRO A 23 -10.25 16.88 -10.72
CA PRO A 23 -9.86 15.47 -10.69
C PRO A 23 -8.78 15.31 -11.77
N GLY A 24 -7.56 15.69 -11.40
CA GLY A 24 -6.43 15.77 -12.28
C GLY A 24 -6.10 14.35 -12.69
N THR A 25 -5.79 14.17 -13.94
CA THR A 25 -5.25 12.97 -14.53
C THR A 25 -4.20 12.39 -13.59
N ALA A 26 -4.54 11.26 -12.95
CA ALA A 26 -3.58 10.52 -12.14
C ALA A 26 -2.37 10.16 -13.01
N THR A 27 -1.19 10.22 -12.44
CA THR A 27 0.01 9.76 -13.14
C THR A 27 0.13 8.24 -13.05
N ALA A 28 0.99 7.67 -13.89
CA ALA A 28 1.28 6.23 -13.83
C ALA A 28 1.72 5.78 -12.42
N ALA A 29 2.45 6.64 -11.70
CA ALA A 29 2.85 6.36 -10.32
C ALA A 29 1.67 6.40 -9.33
N ASP A 30 0.73 7.33 -9.50
CA ASP A 30 -0.48 7.40 -8.66
C ASP A 30 -1.34 6.16 -8.85
N GLU A 31 -1.62 5.79 -10.10
CA GLU A 31 -2.44 4.63 -10.46
C GLU A 31 -1.75 3.32 -10.09
N GLY A 32 -0.46 3.21 -10.40
CA GLY A 32 0.32 2.01 -10.14
C GLY A 32 0.42 1.72 -8.65
N PHE A 33 0.75 2.73 -7.83
CA PHE A 33 0.75 2.58 -6.39
C PHE A 33 -0.62 2.16 -5.85
N ALA A 34 -1.69 2.84 -6.24
CA ALA A 34 -3.04 2.53 -5.77
C ALA A 34 -3.44 1.09 -6.12
N ARG A 35 -3.10 0.62 -7.32
CA ARG A 35 -3.39 -0.74 -7.81
C ARG A 35 -2.60 -1.79 -7.05
N ASP A 36 -1.29 -1.62 -6.98
CA ASP A 36 -0.40 -2.65 -6.45
C ASP A 36 -0.49 -2.74 -4.92
N MET A 37 -0.56 -1.59 -4.23
CA MET A 37 -0.74 -1.55 -2.80
C MET A 37 -2.12 -2.09 -2.37
N ALA A 38 -3.16 -1.94 -3.19
CA ALA A 38 -4.46 -2.54 -2.91
C ALA A 38 -4.41 -4.08 -2.95
N VAL A 39 -3.61 -4.67 -3.85
CA VAL A 39 -3.37 -6.12 -3.90
C VAL A 39 -2.50 -6.57 -2.72
N HIS A 40 -1.45 -5.82 -2.44
CA HIS A 40 -0.57 -6.07 -1.30
C HIS A 40 -1.34 -6.08 0.02
N HIS A 41 -2.17 -5.08 0.29
CA HIS A 41 -3.03 -5.00 1.47
C HIS A 41 -4.04 -6.15 1.58
N GLN A 42 -4.55 -6.64 0.44
CA GLN A 42 -5.46 -7.78 0.45
C GLN A 42 -4.83 -9.02 1.10
N GLN A 43 -3.55 -9.29 0.84
CA GLN A 43 -2.88 -10.43 1.46
C GLN A 43 -2.65 -10.25 2.96
N ALA A 44 -2.28 -9.03 3.41
CA ALA A 44 -2.16 -8.75 4.84
C ALA A 44 -3.49 -8.98 5.58
N VAL A 45 -4.60 -8.54 4.99
CA VAL A 45 -5.94 -8.77 5.54
C VAL A 45 -6.26 -10.26 5.61
N GLU A 46 -5.96 -11.04 4.56
CA GLU A 46 -6.14 -12.49 4.55
C GLU A 46 -5.33 -13.17 5.66
N MET A 47 -4.03 -12.90 5.74
CA MET A 47 -3.17 -13.49 6.77
C MET A 47 -3.63 -13.11 8.18
N SER A 48 -4.13 -11.90 8.37
CA SER A 48 -4.61 -11.43 9.67
C SER A 48 -5.92 -12.11 10.09
N PHE A 49 -6.84 -12.39 9.17
CA PHE A 49 -8.00 -13.23 9.48
C PHE A 49 -7.58 -14.63 9.88
N LEU A 50 -6.65 -15.26 9.14
CA LEU A 50 -6.13 -16.58 9.48
C LEU A 50 -5.48 -16.60 10.86
N ALA A 51 -4.70 -15.59 11.21
CA ALA A 51 -4.09 -15.47 12.53
C ALA A 51 -5.16 -15.40 13.63
N ARG A 52 -6.17 -14.52 13.48
CA ARG A 52 -7.27 -14.41 14.45
C ARG A 52 -8.03 -15.71 14.70
N ASP A 53 -8.21 -16.49 13.65
CA ASP A 53 -8.95 -17.77 13.73
C ASP A 53 -8.09 -18.90 14.28
N ASN A 54 -6.77 -18.72 14.31
CA ASN A 54 -5.81 -19.78 14.63
C ASN A 54 -5.17 -19.63 16.02
N THR A 55 -5.35 -18.48 16.72
CA THR A 55 -4.84 -18.26 18.08
C THR A 55 -5.88 -17.68 19.02
N ALA A 56 -5.71 -17.94 20.31
CA ALA A 56 -6.44 -17.29 21.39
C ALA A 56 -5.61 -16.16 22.07
N ASP A 57 -4.37 -15.94 21.66
CA ASP A 57 -3.52 -14.86 22.21
C ASP A 57 -4.08 -13.49 21.86
N GLU A 58 -4.45 -12.73 22.89
CA GLU A 58 -5.14 -11.44 22.73
C GLU A 58 -4.25 -10.38 22.08
N GLU A 59 -2.93 -10.43 22.25
CA GLU A 59 -2.03 -9.46 21.66
C GLU A 59 -1.94 -9.65 20.14
N VAL A 60 -1.80 -10.89 19.68
CA VAL A 60 -1.80 -11.23 18.24
C VAL A 60 -3.17 -10.93 17.63
N ARG A 61 -4.26 -11.27 18.33
CA ARG A 61 -5.62 -11.00 17.86
C ARG A 61 -5.90 -9.51 17.71
N THR A 62 -5.40 -8.68 18.64
CA THR A 62 -5.53 -7.23 18.59
C THR A 62 -4.75 -6.66 17.40
N LEU A 63 -3.48 -7.03 17.26
CA LEU A 63 -2.67 -6.62 16.11
C LEU A 63 -3.35 -7.00 14.79
N ALA A 64 -3.79 -8.25 14.66
CA ALA A 64 -4.45 -8.71 13.44
C ALA A 64 -5.76 -7.96 13.16
N PHE A 65 -6.54 -7.61 14.20
CA PHE A 65 -7.72 -6.78 14.07
C PHE A 65 -7.38 -5.37 13.54
N ASP A 66 -6.33 -4.74 14.07
CA ASP A 66 -5.90 -3.40 13.66
C ASP A 66 -5.40 -3.41 12.20
N VAL A 67 -4.60 -4.42 11.81
CA VAL A 67 -4.16 -4.60 10.42
C VAL A 67 -5.35 -4.79 9.48
N ILE A 68 -6.34 -5.64 9.84
CA ILE A 68 -7.54 -5.85 9.02
C ILE A 68 -8.26 -4.52 8.79
N ASN A 69 -8.59 -3.78 9.86
CA ASN A 69 -9.37 -2.54 9.75
C ASN A 69 -8.62 -1.46 8.97
N THR A 70 -7.34 -1.27 9.29
CA THR A 70 -6.53 -0.22 8.66
C THR A 70 -6.32 -0.53 7.18
N GLN A 71 -5.86 -1.74 6.84
CA GLN A 71 -5.48 -2.05 5.47
C GLN A 71 -6.69 -2.32 4.57
N ALA A 72 -7.80 -2.87 5.08
CA ALA A 72 -9.04 -2.96 4.31
C ALA A 72 -9.61 -1.57 3.96
N ASN A 73 -9.54 -0.61 4.90
CA ASN A 73 -9.97 0.76 4.66
C ASN A 73 -9.08 1.44 3.59
N GLN A 74 -7.76 1.37 3.76
CA GLN A 74 -6.80 1.93 2.79
C GLN A 74 -6.96 1.30 1.41
N ARG A 75 -7.18 -0.01 1.33
CA ARG A 75 -7.49 -0.72 0.09
C ARG A 75 -8.76 -0.17 -0.57
N GLY A 76 -9.82 0.05 0.20
CA GLY A 76 -11.06 0.64 -0.29
C GLY A 76 -10.86 2.04 -0.88
N MET A 77 -10.06 2.89 -0.21
CA MET A 77 -9.71 4.22 -0.71
C MET A 77 -8.98 4.14 -2.06
N MET A 78 -7.97 3.29 -2.16
CA MET A 78 -7.17 3.12 -3.38
C MET A 78 -8.00 2.61 -4.56
N LEU A 79 -8.87 1.62 -4.33
CA LEU A 79 -9.79 1.12 -5.36
C LEU A 79 -10.80 2.19 -5.79
N GLY A 80 -11.30 3.01 -4.86
CA GLY A 80 -12.18 4.13 -5.16
C GLY A 80 -11.48 5.22 -5.99
N TRP A 81 -10.21 5.46 -5.76
CA TRP A 81 -9.42 6.38 -6.60
C TRP A 81 -9.28 5.84 -8.03
N LEU A 82 -8.94 4.56 -8.20
CA LEU A 82 -8.87 3.94 -9.52
C LEU A 82 -10.19 4.04 -10.28
N ASP A 83 -11.33 3.84 -9.59
CA ASP A 83 -12.65 4.02 -10.21
C ASP A 83 -12.90 5.48 -10.62
N THR A 84 -12.53 6.44 -9.77
CA THR A 84 -12.64 7.88 -10.04
C THR A 84 -11.78 8.30 -11.24
N TRP A 85 -10.59 7.74 -11.36
CA TRP A 85 -9.67 8.01 -12.46
C TRP A 85 -9.96 7.21 -13.71
N GLN A 86 -10.94 6.29 -13.66
CA GLN A 86 -11.24 5.33 -14.73
C GLN A 86 -10.00 4.49 -15.10
N ALA A 87 -9.13 4.24 -14.13
CA ALA A 87 -7.91 3.49 -14.30
C ALA A 87 -8.15 1.98 -14.10
N PRO A 88 -7.49 1.11 -14.88
CA PRO A 88 -7.66 -0.33 -14.75
C PRO A 88 -7.14 -0.84 -13.41
N LYS A 89 -7.88 -1.77 -12.78
CA LYS A 89 -7.50 -2.42 -11.52
C LYS A 89 -6.47 -3.54 -11.69
N ILE A 90 -6.16 -3.90 -12.92
CA ILE A 90 -5.14 -4.88 -13.29
C ILE A 90 -4.17 -4.17 -14.23
N SER A 91 -2.87 -4.25 -13.95
CA SER A 91 -1.85 -3.70 -14.83
C SER A 91 -1.58 -4.67 -15.98
N VAL A 92 -1.52 -4.15 -17.20
CA VAL A 92 -1.08 -4.90 -18.39
C VAL A 92 0.44 -5.03 -18.43
N ASP A 93 1.15 -4.11 -17.77
CA ASP A 93 2.61 -4.07 -17.71
C ASP A 93 3.16 -4.85 -16.49
N GLY A 94 2.27 -5.47 -15.72
CA GLY A 94 2.59 -6.16 -14.47
C GLY A 94 2.64 -5.23 -13.25
N ALA A 95 2.73 -5.83 -12.06
CA ALA A 95 2.89 -5.09 -10.82
C ALA A 95 4.28 -4.42 -10.75
N MET A 96 4.39 -3.32 -10.01
CA MET A 96 5.61 -2.54 -9.79
C MET A 96 6.21 -1.86 -11.04
N ALA A 97 5.58 -1.98 -12.22
CA ALA A 97 6.06 -1.35 -13.46
C ALA A 97 6.18 0.18 -13.37
N TRP A 98 5.46 0.82 -12.43
CA TRP A 98 5.50 2.26 -12.17
C TRP A 98 6.71 2.72 -11.34
N MET A 99 7.39 1.79 -10.65
CA MET A 99 8.54 2.12 -9.82
C MET A 99 9.81 2.23 -10.66
N GLU A 100 10.47 3.40 -10.57
CA GLU A 100 11.78 3.59 -11.21
C GLU A 100 12.82 2.59 -10.68
N GLY A 101 13.60 2.02 -11.59
CA GLY A 101 14.66 1.05 -11.25
C GLY A 101 14.19 -0.40 -11.12
N HIS A 102 12.92 -0.70 -11.30
CA HIS A 102 12.39 -2.08 -11.23
C HIS A 102 12.24 -2.76 -12.60
N GLY A 103 12.94 -2.36 -13.62
CA GLY A 103 13.20 -3.09 -14.88
C GLY A 103 12.04 -3.73 -15.65
N GLY A 104 10.79 -3.44 -15.28
CA GLY A 104 9.57 -4.01 -15.85
C GLY A 104 8.64 -4.60 -14.78
N GLY A 105 7.40 -4.90 -15.17
CA GLY A 105 6.40 -5.43 -14.25
C GLY A 105 6.66 -6.88 -13.88
N MET A 106 6.23 -7.24 -12.67
CA MET A 106 6.29 -8.60 -12.13
C MET A 106 4.88 -9.14 -11.88
N ALA A 107 4.78 -10.44 -11.54
CA ALA A 107 3.50 -10.97 -11.08
C ALA A 107 3.12 -10.32 -9.74
N PRO A 108 1.82 -10.06 -9.49
CA PRO A 108 1.40 -9.47 -8.21
C PRO A 108 1.82 -10.27 -6.97
N THR A 109 1.99 -11.58 -7.11
CA THR A 109 2.47 -12.48 -6.06
C THR A 109 3.95 -12.31 -5.73
N ASP A 110 4.71 -11.68 -6.63
CA ASP A 110 6.16 -11.51 -6.53
C ASP A 110 6.55 -10.11 -6.01
N MET A 111 5.55 -9.28 -5.66
CA MET A 111 5.82 -7.97 -5.06
C MET A 111 6.60 -8.13 -3.74
N PRO A 112 7.43 -7.14 -3.39
CA PRO A 112 8.27 -7.21 -2.20
C PRO A 112 7.50 -7.61 -0.94
N GLY A 113 8.00 -8.62 -0.24
CA GLY A 113 7.43 -9.07 1.04
C GLY A 113 6.18 -9.93 0.95
N MET A 114 5.60 -10.14 -0.24
CA MET A 114 4.44 -11.03 -0.39
C MET A 114 4.76 -12.44 0.08
N ALA A 115 3.86 -13.02 0.86
CA ALA A 115 3.93 -14.42 1.23
C ALA A 115 3.53 -15.31 0.04
N THR A 116 4.21 -16.44 -0.12
CA THR A 116 3.83 -17.42 -1.13
C THR A 116 2.51 -18.12 -0.75
N ARG A 117 1.86 -18.73 -1.74
CA ARG A 117 0.64 -19.50 -1.50
C ARG A 117 0.88 -20.62 -0.46
N GLU A 118 2.00 -21.31 -0.53
CA GLU A 118 2.37 -22.37 0.41
C GLU A 118 2.55 -21.83 1.83
N GLN A 119 3.09 -20.62 1.98
CA GLN A 119 3.23 -19.97 3.27
C GLN A 119 1.87 -19.58 3.87
N VAL A 120 0.96 -19.04 3.06
CA VAL A 120 -0.41 -18.70 3.47
C VAL A 120 -1.18 -19.99 3.83
N ASP A 121 -1.08 -21.05 3.03
CA ASP A 121 -1.70 -22.35 3.30
C ASP A 121 -1.12 -22.98 4.58
N ARG A 122 0.16 -22.82 4.85
CA ARG A 122 0.77 -23.24 6.11
C ARG A 122 0.18 -22.45 7.28
N LEU A 123 0.04 -21.14 7.19
CA LEU A 123 -0.57 -20.31 8.23
C LEU A 123 -2.02 -20.74 8.49
N LYS A 124 -2.78 -21.04 7.46
CA LYS A 124 -4.16 -21.53 7.55
C LYS A 124 -4.28 -22.81 8.37
N ASN A 125 -3.29 -23.70 8.25
CA ASN A 125 -3.30 -25.02 8.87
C ASN A 125 -2.53 -25.10 10.21
N THR A 126 -1.86 -24.01 10.63
CA THR A 126 -1.11 -23.92 11.88
C THR A 126 -2.01 -23.31 12.97
N LYS A 127 -1.86 -23.73 14.23
CA LYS A 127 -2.68 -23.26 15.37
C LYS A 127 -1.84 -22.86 16.57
N GLY A 128 -2.42 -22.06 17.46
CA GLY A 128 -1.81 -21.65 18.74
C GLY A 128 -0.51 -20.89 18.57
N ALA A 129 0.45 -21.10 19.46
CA ALA A 129 1.71 -20.38 19.48
C ALA A 129 2.52 -20.50 18.18
N ASP A 130 2.46 -21.63 17.49
CA ASP A 130 3.13 -21.81 16.20
C ASP A 130 2.49 -20.92 15.11
N ALA A 131 1.17 -20.75 15.14
CA ALA A 131 0.48 -19.82 14.22
C ALA A 131 0.85 -18.36 14.51
N GLU A 132 1.00 -17.99 15.77
CA GLU A 132 1.43 -16.65 16.19
C GLU A 132 2.80 -16.32 15.64
N VAL A 133 3.78 -17.21 15.87
CA VAL A 133 5.15 -17.05 15.36
C VAL A 133 5.16 -16.97 13.84
N LEU A 134 4.45 -17.88 13.17
CA LEU A 134 4.40 -17.92 11.70
C LEU A 134 3.76 -16.64 11.13
N TYR A 135 2.65 -16.16 11.71
CA TYR A 135 2.00 -14.93 11.30
C TYR A 135 2.95 -13.73 11.38
N LEU A 136 3.62 -13.56 12.52
CA LEU A 136 4.57 -12.46 12.73
C LEU A 136 5.76 -12.56 11.78
N GLN A 137 6.27 -13.77 11.53
CA GLN A 137 7.37 -14.01 10.58
C GLN A 137 6.99 -13.71 9.12
N LEU A 138 5.75 -13.89 8.73
CA LEU A 138 5.25 -13.55 7.40
C LEU A 138 4.91 -12.06 7.29
N MET A 139 4.34 -11.47 8.33
CA MET A 139 3.86 -10.10 8.29
C MET A 139 4.99 -9.06 8.37
N ILE A 140 6.10 -9.35 9.06
CA ILE A 140 7.25 -8.43 9.10
C ILE A 140 7.83 -8.17 7.71
N PRO A 141 8.27 -9.17 6.92
CA PRO A 141 8.76 -8.91 5.56
C PRO A 141 7.69 -8.34 4.64
N HIS A 142 6.40 -8.70 4.84
CA HIS A 142 5.29 -8.10 4.11
C HIS A 142 5.22 -6.58 4.35
N HIS A 143 5.28 -6.14 5.60
CA HIS A 143 5.30 -4.73 5.94
C HIS A 143 6.56 -4.00 5.42
N GLN A 144 7.73 -4.64 5.47
CA GLN A 144 8.94 -4.08 4.87
C GLN A 144 8.78 -3.82 3.37
N GLY A 145 8.16 -4.74 2.64
CA GLY A 145 7.79 -4.56 1.24
C GLY A 145 6.81 -3.41 1.05
N GLY A 146 5.76 -3.34 1.86
CA GLY A 146 4.78 -2.25 1.85
C GLY A 146 5.40 -0.88 2.12
N VAL A 147 6.34 -0.78 3.08
CA VAL A 147 7.11 0.45 3.34
C VAL A 147 7.90 0.87 2.11
N ALA A 148 8.65 -0.05 1.48
CA ALA A 148 9.43 0.25 0.28
C ALA A 148 8.57 0.77 -0.88
N MET A 149 7.41 0.15 -1.12
CA MET A 149 6.43 0.62 -2.11
C MET A 149 5.87 2.01 -1.76
N ALA A 150 5.54 2.25 -0.50
CA ALA A 150 5.01 3.53 -0.06
C ALA A 150 6.05 4.65 -0.15
N GLU A 151 7.32 4.39 0.20
CA GLU A 151 8.42 5.35 0.02
C GLU A 151 8.65 5.74 -1.44
N ALA A 152 8.51 4.78 -2.37
CA ALA A 152 8.56 5.06 -3.80
C ALA A 152 7.39 5.98 -4.22
N ALA A 153 6.18 5.71 -3.73
CA ALA A 153 5.03 6.57 -4.01
C ALA A 153 5.18 7.99 -3.45
N VAL A 154 5.74 8.15 -2.24
CA VAL A 154 6.06 9.48 -1.68
C VAL A 154 6.97 10.29 -2.63
N LYS A 155 7.91 9.62 -3.29
CA LYS A 155 8.86 10.26 -4.21
C LYS A 155 8.25 10.53 -5.60
N GLN A 156 7.48 9.60 -6.15
CA GLN A 156 7.09 9.57 -7.57
C GLN A 156 5.65 10.01 -7.83
N ALA A 157 4.72 9.79 -6.89
CA ALA A 157 3.33 10.19 -7.04
C ALA A 157 3.19 11.73 -7.15
N ARG A 158 2.18 12.18 -7.88
CA ARG A 158 1.85 13.61 -8.05
C ARG A 158 0.61 14.01 -7.28
N ASN A 159 -0.31 13.08 -7.10
CA ASN A 159 -1.55 13.32 -6.38
C ASN A 159 -1.27 13.49 -4.86
N PRO A 160 -1.67 14.63 -4.25
CA PRO A 160 -1.39 14.89 -2.84
C PRO A 160 -2.07 13.91 -1.89
N GLN A 161 -3.22 13.35 -2.26
CA GLN A 161 -3.92 12.35 -1.44
C GLN A 161 -3.15 11.02 -1.45
N VAL A 162 -2.61 10.61 -2.60
CA VAL A 162 -1.75 9.43 -2.72
C VAL A 162 -0.50 9.59 -1.86
N LYS A 163 0.17 10.74 -1.95
CA LYS A 163 1.35 11.03 -1.12
C LYS A 163 1.04 10.98 0.37
N ALA A 164 -0.04 11.64 0.78
CA ALA A 164 -0.43 11.66 2.19
C ALA A 164 -0.76 10.25 2.73
N LEU A 165 -1.44 9.41 1.93
CA LEU A 165 -1.69 8.02 2.29
C LEU A 165 -0.38 7.23 2.37
N ALA A 166 0.50 7.36 1.38
CA ALA A 166 1.78 6.66 1.34
C ALA A 166 2.66 7.02 2.55
N GLU A 167 2.77 8.30 2.91
CA GLU A 167 3.45 8.75 4.13
C GLU A 167 2.83 8.16 5.41
N GLY A 168 1.51 8.07 5.46
CA GLY A 168 0.78 7.42 6.55
C GLY A 168 1.13 5.94 6.66
N ILE A 169 1.17 5.22 5.53
CA ILE A 169 1.53 3.80 5.46
C ILE A 169 2.97 3.59 5.95
N VAL A 170 3.93 4.40 5.50
CA VAL A 170 5.33 4.29 5.96
C VAL A 170 5.41 4.37 7.49
N ARG A 171 4.79 5.38 8.10
CA ARG A 171 4.84 5.55 9.56
C ARG A 171 4.14 4.42 10.32
N ALA A 172 2.95 4.03 9.87
CA ALA A 172 2.17 2.99 10.55
C ALA A 172 2.85 1.62 10.44
N GLN A 173 3.23 1.22 9.23
CA GLN A 173 3.83 -0.10 9.04
C GLN A 173 5.22 -0.21 9.68
N GLN A 174 6.01 0.87 9.74
CA GLN A 174 7.27 0.85 10.50
C GLN A 174 7.03 0.60 11.99
N SER A 175 6.05 1.27 12.58
CA SER A 175 5.67 1.04 13.99
C SER A 175 5.17 -0.39 14.22
N GLU A 176 4.41 -0.95 13.29
CA GLU A 176 3.93 -2.34 13.36
C GLU A 176 5.07 -3.35 13.22
N ILE A 177 6.09 -3.09 12.37
CA ILE A 177 7.30 -3.92 12.28
C ILE A 177 8.02 -3.98 13.63
N ASP A 178 8.20 -2.84 14.30
CA ASP A 178 8.87 -2.76 15.59
C ASP A 178 8.08 -3.54 16.66
N LEU A 179 6.75 -3.39 16.69
CA LEU A 179 5.87 -4.15 17.57
C LEU A 179 5.97 -5.66 17.31
N MET A 180 5.81 -6.09 16.04
CA MET A 180 5.89 -7.50 15.67
C MET A 180 7.25 -8.13 15.98
N THR A 181 8.32 -7.39 15.79
CA THR A 181 9.68 -7.84 16.16
C THR A 181 9.80 -8.05 17.66
N SER A 182 9.26 -7.14 18.47
CA SER A 182 9.20 -7.28 19.94
C SER A 182 8.34 -8.50 20.35
N MET A 183 7.18 -8.69 19.68
CA MET A 183 6.30 -9.85 19.93
C MET A 183 6.99 -11.18 19.63
N LEU A 184 7.75 -11.26 18.51
CA LEU A 184 8.55 -12.44 18.17
C LEU A 184 9.64 -12.71 19.22
N GLY A 185 10.36 -11.67 19.64
CA GLY A 185 11.40 -11.81 20.67
C GLY A 185 10.87 -12.40 21.98
N ARG A 186 9.67 -11.97 22.42
CA ARG A 186 8.99 -12.55 23.60
C ARG A 186 8.60 -14.03 23.43
N ARG A 187 8.44 -14.48 22.18
CA ARG A 187 8.13 -15.89 21.82
C ARG A 187 9.39 -16.72 21.55
N GLY A 188 10.60 -16.15 21.78
CA GLY A 188 11.86 -16.85 21.53
C GLY A 188 12.16 -17.07 20.05
N ALA A 189 11.50 -16.33 19.15
CA ALA A 189 11.66 -16.43 17.70
C ALA A 189 12.31 -15.16 17.12
N THR A 190 12.84 -15.28 15.90
CA THR A 190 13.45 -14.17 15.16
C THR A 190 12.70 -13.92 13.85
N PRO A 191 12.73 -12.68 13.33
CA PRO A 191 12.21 -12.38 12.01
C PRO A 191 12.87 -13.25 10.93
N THR A 192 12.08 -13.69 9.97
CA THR A 192 12.62 -14.31 8.75
C THR A 192 13.20 -13.22 7.87
N PRO A 193 14.39 -13.40 7.26
CA PRO A 193 14.90 -12.46 6.28
C PRO A 193 13.88 -12.27 5.14
N ALA A 194 13.71 -11.03 4.69
CA ALA A 194 12.88 -10.77 3.51
C ALA A 194 13.41 -11.61 2.34
N SER A 195 12.54 -12.32 1.63
CA SER A 195 12.92 -12.97 0.38
C SER A 195 13.46 -11.89 -0.57
N PRO A 196 14.66 -12.04 -1.14
CA PRO A 196 15.09 -11.15 -2.20
C PRO A 196 14.06 -11.23 -3.31
N GLY A 197 13.50 -10.09 -3.71
CA GLY A 197 12.65 -10.03 -4.90
C GLY A 197 13.39 -10.63 -6.10
N PRO A 198 12.68 -11.08 -7.14
CA PRO A 198 13.32 -11.65 -8.32
C PRO A 198 14.38 -10.69 -8.84
N ALA A 199 15.57 -11.25 -9.14
CA ALA A 199 16.66 -10.49 -9.73
C ALA A 199 16.16 -9.83 -11.04
N PRO A 200 16.57 -8.59 -11.35
CA PRO A 200 16.18 -7.93 -12.58
C PRO A 200 16.54 -8.84 -13.76
N SER A 201 15.55 -9.12 -14.61
CA SER A 201 15.73 -9.93 -15.81
C SER A 201 16.81 -9.28 -16.66
N ALA A 202 17.86 -10.03 -17.02
CA ALA A 202 18.89 -9.56 -17.91
C ALA A 202 18.25 -9.10 -19.25
N PRO A 203 18.68 -7.97 -19.83
CA PRO A 203 18.18 -7.52 -21.13
C PRO A 203 18.38 -8.61 -22.17
N ALA A 204 17.33 -8.89 -22.96
CA ALA A 204 17.41 -9.83 -24.05
C ALA A 204 18.57 -9.44 -25.00
N PRO A 205 19.36 -10.40 -25.51
CA PRO A 205 20.43 -10.10 -26.45
C PRO A 205 19.84 -9.45 -27.70
N SER A 206 20.32 -8.27 -28.04
CA SER A 206 19.95 -7.56 -29.25
C SER A 206 20.30 -8.45 -30.47
N ALA A 207 19.28 -8.90 -31.18
CA ALA A 207 19.48 -9.57 -32.47
C ALA A 207 19.97 -8.52 -33.49
N HIS A 208 21.25 -8.54 -33.80
CA HIS A 208 21.79 -7.83 -34.94
C HIS A 208 21.45 -8.66 -36.18
N HIS A 209 20.64 -8.12 -37.07
CA HIS A 209 20.49 -8.49 -38.46
C HIS A 209 21.02 -7.36 -39.33
#